data_e62a97e302e540432375b1d22aa3ce0f
#
_entry.id   e62a97e302e540432375b1d22aa3ce0f
#
_cell.length_a   1.000
_cell.length_b   1.000
_cell.length_c   1.000
_cell.angle_alpha   90.00
_cell.angle_beta   90.00
_cell.angle_gamma   90.00
#
_symmetry.space_group_name_H-M   'P 1'
#
loop_
_entity.id
_entity.type
_entity.pdbx_description
1 polymer ?
#
loop_
_entity_poly.entity_id
_entity_poly.type
_entity_poly.pdbx_seq_one_letter_code
_entity_poly.pdbx_strand_id
1 'polypeptide(L)'
;MKKTISLLILFLCLILLFVHPMLTVSAAANGLMLWYQNILPALLPFAILSNILISSGVFYHISGILYPFIHLLIPCSRNACFPLLSGFLFGFPMGSRICAQMLEENQLSKEEATILFAICNNISPMFIASYIVHDTLRQDGLLLQTLGILYLPPLILCRILYAFQCNNLRQKETAPRLKLNFSIIDAGIMNGFEILCKLGGYIMLFSILLEQIIFYVPQKLLQLPLCIPLEVTNGIRQISEEAFSPQLDYALILSLTAFGGLCGFAQTYSMVACQKLSMKYYLLVRISLAFCAFLLGYMIYPAG
;
A
#
# COMPACT_ATOMS: atom_id res chain seq x y z
N MET A 1 -22.80 22.61 1.25
CA MET A 1 -21.89 22.44 0.12
C MET A 1 -21.22 21.05 0.07
N LYS A 2 -20.38 20.64 1.04
CA LYS A 2 -19.70 19.32 0.99
C LYS A 2 -20.67 18.12 0.88
N LYS A 3 -21.76 18.10 1.66
CA LYS A 3 -22.78 17.02 1.61
C LYS A 3 -23.50 16.94 0.25
N THR A 4 -23.83 18.10 -0.34
CA THR A 4 -24.51 18.17 -1.64
C THR A 4 -23.63 17.65 -2.77
N ILE A 5 -22.34 18.02 -2.76
CA ILE A 5 -21.35 17.53 -3.73
C ILE A 5 -21.17 16.01 -3.60
N SER A 6 -21.06 15.49 -2.37
CA SER A 6 -20.98 14.04 -2.13
C SER A 6 -22.20 13.27 -2.65
N LEU A 7 -23.40 13.81 -2.46
CA LEU A 7 -24.64 13.21 -2.97
C LEU A 7 -24.70 13.25 -4.49
N LEU A 8 -24.27 14.33 -5.13
CA LEU A 8 -24.19 14.43 -6.58
C LEU A 8 -23.22 13.43 -7.19
N ILE A 9 -22.03 13.26 -6.56
CA ILE A 9 -21.04 12.27 -7.00
C ILE A 9 -21.63 10.86 -6.87
N LEU A 10 -22.26 10.53 -5.73
CA LEU A 10 -22.87 9.23 -5.51
C LEU A 10 -23.98 8.95 -6.54
N PHE A 11 -24.83 9.94 -6.83
CA PHE A 11 -25.89 9.83 -7.81
C PHE A 11 -25.34 9.68 -9.23
N LEU A 12 -24.28 10.40 -9.59
CA LEU A 12 -23.59 10.23 -10.86
C LEU A 12 -22.99 8.83 -11.00
N CYS A 13 -22.32 8.33 -9.96
CA CYS A 13 -21.82 6.95 -9.95
C CYS A 13 -22.94 5.94 -10.15
N LEU A 14 -24.09 6.14 -9.46
CA LEU A 14 -25.26 5.27 -9.62
C LEU A 14 -25.77 5.27 -11.08
N ILE A 15 -25.91 6.45 -11.69
CA ILE A 15 -26.33 6.56 -13.09
C ILE A 15 -25.36 5.80 -14.01
N LEU A 16 -24.04 5.99 -13.84
CA LEU A 16 -23.03 5.32 -14.66
C LEU A 16 -23.13 3.79 -14.56
N LEU A 17 -23.46 3.24 -13.40
CA LEU A 17 -23.66 1.80 -13.22
C LEU A 17 -24.84 1.26 -14.05
N PHE A 18 -25.90 2.05 -14.23
CA PHE A 18 -27.11 1.64 -14.93
C PHE A 18 -27.12 1.96 -16.42
N VAL A 19 -26.36 2.95 -16.88
CA VAL A 19 -26.33 3.35 -18.31
C VAL A 19 -25.67 2.28 -19.16
N HIS A 20 -24.60 1.64 -18.67
CA HIS A 20 -23.90 0.56 -19.37
C HIS A 20 -23.75 -0.67 -18.47
N PRO A 21 -24.85 -1.43 -18.20
CA PRO A 21 -24.83 -2.51 -17.22
C PRO A 21 -23.86 -3.64 -17.61
N MET A 22 -23.75 -3.99 -18.89
CA MET A 22 -22.82 -5.04 -19.34
C MET A 22 -21.35 -4.66 -19.14
N LEU A 23 -20.99 -3.42 -19.42
CA LEU A 23 -19.64 -2.89 -19.17
C LEU A 23 -19.34 -2.91 -17.64
N THR A 24 -20.28 -2.45 -16.84
CA THR A 24 -20.16 -2.42 -15.38
C THR A 24 -19.97 -3.82 -14.79
N VAL A 25 -20.78 -4.79 -15.22
CA VAL A 25 -20.71 -6.17 -14.73
C VAL A 25 -19.39 -6.84 -15.15
N SER A 26 -18.97 -6.64 -16.40
CA SER A 26 -17.69 -7.15 -16.90
C SER A 26 -16.50 -6.56 -16.12
N ALA A 27 -16.48 -5.26 -15.93
CA ALA A 27 -15.44 -4.58 -15.14
C ALA A 27 -15.40 -5.03 -13.69
N ALA A 28 -16.57 -5.18 -13.06
CA ALA A 28 -16.69 -5.71 -11.70
C ALA A 28 -16.15 -7.14 -11.60
N ALA A 29 -16.50 -8.00 -12.56
CA ALA A 29 -16.03 -9.37 -12.62
C ALA A 29 -14.50 -9.43 -12.77
N ASN A 30 -13.92 -8.61 -13.66
CA ASN A 30 -12.47 -8.52 -13.84
C ASN A 30 -11.77 -8.07 -12.54
N GLY A 31 -12.30 -7.05 -11.84
CA GLY A 31 -11.75 -6.60 -10.56
C GLY A 31 -11.83 -7.66 -9.47
N LEU A 32 -12.95 -8.39 -9.38
CA LEU A 32 -13.13 -9.51 -8.45
C LEU A 32 -12.21 -10.68 -8.76
N MET A 33 -12.01 -11.02 -10.05
CA MET A 33 -11.07 -12.08 -10.44
C MET A 33 -9.62 -11.71 -10.10
N LEU A 34 -9.21 -10.46 -10.34
CA LEU A 34 -7.90 -9.93 -9.93
C LEU A 34 -7.71 -10.09 -8.41
N TRP A 35 -8.71 -9.69 -7.63
CA TRP A 35 -8.67 -9.84 -6.18
C TRP A 35 -8.59 -11.30 -5.74
N TYR A 36 -9.46 -12.16 -6.28
CA TYR A 36 -9.57 -13.55 -5.87
C TYR A 36 -8.33 -14.38 -6.24
N GLN A 37 -7.82 -14.21 -7.47
CA GLN A 37 -6.72 -15.04 -7.97
C GLN A 37 -5.34 -14.57 -7.51
N ASN A 38 -5.13 -13.26 -7.37
CA ASN A 38 -3.80 -12.70 -7.11
C ASN A 38 -3.64 -12.16 -5.69
N ILE A 39 -4.62 -11.39 -5.21
CA ILE A 39 -4.48 -10.61 -3.98
C ILE A 39 -4.88 -11.42 -2.75
N LEU A 40 -6.02 -12.10 -2.82
CA LEU A 40 -6.54 -12.88 -1.70
C LEU A 40 -5.56 -13.98 -1.24
N PRO A 41 -5.06 -14.89 -2.12
CA PRO A 41 -4.14 -15.94 -1.68
C PRO A 41 -2.78 -15.39 -1.23
N ALA A 42 -2.33 -14.26 -1.79
CA ALA A 42 -1.07 -13.65 -1.41
C ALA A 42 -1.12 -12.95 -0.04
N LEU A 43 -2.22 -12.25 0.27
CA LEU A 43 -2.29 -11.39 1.47
C LEU A 43 -3.06 -12.00 2.64
N LEU A 44 -4.04 -12.89 2.41
CA LEU A 44 -4.88 -13.44 3.48
C LEU A 44 -4.09 -14.17 4.57
N PRO A 45 -3.13 -15.07 4.25
CA PRO A 45 -2.34 -15.74 5.28
C PRO A 45 -1.59 -14.76 6.17
N PHE A 46 -1.02 -13.70 5.57
CA PHE A 46 -0.30 -12.67 6.31
C PHE A 46 -1.22 -11.76 7.12
N ALA A 47 -2.42 -11.45 6.61
CA ALA A 47 -3.42 -10.70 7.34
C ALA A 47 -3.88 -11.47 8.60
N ILE A 48 -4.17 -12.75 8.48
CA ILE A 48 -4.53 -13.62 9.61
C ILE A 48 -3.39 -13.70 10.60
N LEU A 49 -2.19 -14.04 10.14
CA LEU A 49 -1.02 -14.23 11.00
C LEU A 49 -0.65 -12.95 11.75
N SER A 50 -0.62 -11.80 11.08
CA SER A 50 -0.29 -10.52 11.73
C SER A 50 -1.31 -10.14 12.79
N ASN A 51 -2.61 -10.34 12.56
CA ASN A 51 -3.65 -10.11 13.56
C ASN A 51 -3.46 -11.02 14.79
N ILE A 52 -3.17 -12.31 14.60
CA ILE A 52 -2.88 -13.25 15.68
C ILE A 52 -1.62 -12.82 16.45
N LEU A 53 -0.53 -12.47 15.75
CA LEU A 53 0.74 -12.06 16.38
C LEU A 53 0.57 -10.79 17.24
N ILE A 54 -0.21 -9.81 16.78
CA ILE A 54 -0.46 -8.59 17.54
C ILE A 54 -1.34 -8.91 18.76
N SER A 55 -2.51 -9.51 18.54
CA SER A 55 -3.47 -9.78 19.63
C SER A 55 -2.94 -10.77 20.67
N SER A 56 -2.04 -11.67 20.30
CA SER A 56 -1.37 -12.58 21.25
C SER A 56 -0.20 -11.96 22.00
N GLY A 57 0.31 -10.80 21.56
CA GLY A 57 1.52 -10.18 22.09
C GLY A 57 2.85 -10.80 21.61
N VAL A 58 2.80 -11.81 20.72
CA VAL A 58 4.01 -12.47 20.19
C VAL A 58 4.85 -11.50 19.36
N PHE A 59 4.22 -10.50 18.70
CA PHE A 59 4.94 -9.48 17.94
C PHE A 59 6.07 -8.79 18.72
N TYR A 60 5.90 -8.63 20.06
CA TYR A 60 6.89 -8.01 20.91
C TYR A 60 8.21 -8.79 20.98
N HIS A 61 8.14 -10.12 20.92
CA HIS A 61 9.33 -10.97 20.90
C HIS A 61 10.03 -10.89 19.54
N ILE A 62 9.27 -10.92 18.46
CA ILE A 62 9.80 -10.75 17.09
C ILE A 62 10.49 -9.39 16.97
N SER A 63 9.82 -8.33 17.41
CA SER A 63 10.38 -6.98 17.45
C SER A 63 11.67 -6.93 18.28
N GLY A 64 11.74 -7.66 19.39
CA GLY A 64 12.93 -7.70 20.24
C GLY A 64 14.15 -8.32 19.57
N ILE A 65 13.96 -9.33 18.73
CA ILE A 65 15.05 -9.95 17.95
C ILE A 65 15.55 -8.99 16.85
N LEU A 66 14.63 -8.26 16.24
CA LEU A 66 14.94 -7.35 15.12
C LEU A 66 15.43 -5.98 15.58
N TYR A 67 15.06 -5.57 16.79
CA TYR A 67 15.33 -4.24 17.34
C TYR A 67 16.79 -3.79 17.21
N PRO A 68 17.83 -4.58 17.60
CA PRO A 68 19.22 -4.13 17.51
C PRO A 68 19.64 -3.78 16.08
N PHE A 69 19.12 -4.49 15.08
CA PHE A 69 19.44 -4.25 13.67
C PHE A 69 18.68 -3.04 13.12
N ILE A 70 17.37 -2.96 13.40
CA ILE A 70 16.53 -1.86 12.91
C ILE A 70 16.88 -0.56 13.60
N HIS A 71 17.13 -0.58 14.92
CA HIS A 71 17.47 0.62 15.70
C HIS A 71 18.80 1.25 15.27
N LEU A 72 19.74 0.45 14.78
CA LEU A 72 20.98 0.96 14.20
C LEU A 72 20.71 1.83 12.97
N LEU A 73 19.71 1.46 12.15
CA LEU A 73 19.35 2.17 10.95
C LEU A 73 18.34 3.30 11.23
N ILE A 74 17.32 3.03 12.05
CA ILE A 74 16.20 3.93 12.34
C ILE A 74 16.03 3.98 13.86
N PRO A 75 16.16 5.14 14.54
CA PRO A 75 16.05 5.26 16.00
C PRO A 75 14.59 5.17 16.46
N CYS A 76 13.93 4.05 16.14
CA CYS A 76 12.54 3.78 16.48
C CYS A 76 12.40 3.00 17.80
N SER A 77 11.18 2.92 18.34
CA SER A 77 10.86 2.06 19.48
C SER A 77 10.92 0.57 19.09
N ARG A 78 11.06 -0.31 20.07
CA ARG A 78 11.03 -1.76 19.83
C ARG A 78 9.74 -2.20 19.14
N ASN A 79 8.61 -1.65 19.57
CA ASN A 79 7.31 -1.99 19.00
C ASN A 79 7.18 -1.54 17.55
N ALA A 80 7.83 -0.45 17.13
CA ALA A 80 7.85 0.06 15.76
C ALA A 80 8.53 -0.89 14.76
N CYS A 81 9.37 -1.80 15.22
CA CYS A 81 10.05 -2.77 14.36
C CYS A 81 9.08 -3.71 13.65
N PHE A 82 7.97 -4.09 14.31
CA PHE A 82 6.99 -5.01 13.71
C PHE A 82 6.24 -4.41 12.51
N PRO A 83 5.64 -3.21 12.60
CA PRO A 83 5.01 -2.59 11.43
C PRO A 83 6.01 -2.24 10.33
N LEU A 84 7.25 -1.85 10.66
CA LEU A 84 8.31 -1.65 9.66
C LEU A 84 8.55 -2.93 8.87
N LEU A 85 8.88 -4.02 9.55
CA LEU A 85 9.13 -5.30 8.89
C LEU A 85 7.93 -5.75 8.06
N SER A 86 6.73 -5.72 8.68
CA SER A 86 5.50 -6.20 8.04
C SER A 86 5.13 -5.38 6.82
N GLY A 87 5.29 -4.06 6.88
CA GLY A 87 4.96 -3.16 5.76
C GLY A 87 5.89 -3.31 4.57
N PHE A 88 7.16 -3.67 4.81
CA PHE A 88 8.11 -3.95 3.73
C PHE A 88 7.99 -5.36 3.16
N LEU A 89 7.56 -6.35 3.95
CA LEU A 89 7.43 -7.73 3.49
C LEU A 89 6.07 -8.04 2.86
N PHE A 90 4.98 -7.61 3.52
CA PHE A 90 3.63 -7.99 3.11
C PHE A 90 3.00 -6.99 2.13
N GLY A 91 3.54 -5.77 2.11
CA GLY A 91 3.05 -4.73 1.21
C GLY A 91 1.81 -3.99 1.74
N PHE A 92 1.33 -3.04 0.92
CA PHE A 92 0.13 -2.29 1.27
C PHE A 92 -1.16 -3.14 1.07
N PRO A 93 -2.22 -2.92 1.83
CA PRO A 93 -2.33 -1.91 2.90
C PRO A 93 -1.93 -2.44 4.28
N MET A 94 -1.24 -3.59 4.35
CA MET A 94 -0.96 -4.29 5.61
C MET A 94 -0.12 -3.46 6.59
N GLY A 95 0.91 -2.76 6.11
CA GLY A 95 1.74 -1.89 6.95
C GLY A 95 0.90 -0.82 7.67
N SER A 96 0.03 -0.12 6.94
CA SER A 96 -0.87 0.89 7.52
C SER A 96 -1.88 0.28 8.49
N ARG A 97 -2.44 -0.90 8.18
CA ARG A 97 -3.38 -1.60 9.06
C ARG A 97 -2.73 -2.00 10.38
N ILE A 98 -1.52 -2.55 10.33
CA ILE A 98 -0.76 -2.94 11.52
C ILE A 98 -0.44 -1.71 12.38
N CYS A 99 -0.01 -0.59 11.77
CA CYS A 99 0.20 0.67 12.50
C CYS A 99 -1.08 1.16 13.19
N ALA A 100 -2.23 1.10 12.49
CA ALA A 100 -3.51 1.51 13.04
C ALA A 100 -3.95 0.62 14.21
N GLN A 101 -3.82 -0.68 14.09
CA GLN A 101 -4.15 -1.65 15.15
C GLN A 101 -3.24 -1.47 16.37
N MET A 102 -1.92 -1.35 16.17
CA MET A 102 -0.99 -1.15 17.27
C MET A 102 -1.17 0.20 17.99
N LEU A 103 -1.62 1.24 17.26
CA LEU A 103 -2.02 2.50 17.87
C LEU A 103 -3.30 2.34 18.71
N GLU A 104 -4.29 1.61 18.22
CA GLU A 104 -5.53 1.33 18.94
C GLU A 104 -5.29 0.54 20.24
N GLU A 105 -4.36 -0.42 20.19
CA GLU A 105 -3.95 -1.22 21.33
C GLU A 105 -2.94 -0.50 22.27
N ASN A 106 -2.66 0.80 22.04
CA ASN A 106 -1.68 1.61 22.77
C ASN A 106 -0.25 1.02 22.77
N GLN A 107 0.11 0.29 21.73
CA GLN A 107 1.44 -0.28 21.52
C GLN A 107 2.40 0.66 20.78
N LEU A 108 1.86 1.67 20.09
CA LEU A 108 2.61 2.74 19.43
C LEU A 108 2.14 4.09 19.91
N SER A 109 3.03 5.09 19.92
CA SER A 109 2.64 6.49 20.06
C SER A 109 1.97 6.99 18.76
N LYS A 110 1.19 8.08 18.89
CA LYS A 110 0.55 8.69 17.74
C LYS A 110 1.58 9.26 16.76
N GLU A 111 2.67 9.80 17.29
CA GLU A 111 3.80 10.34 16.52
C GLU A 111 4.46 9.24 15.70
N GLU A 112 4.84 8.11 16.32
CA GLU A 112 5.41 6.97 15.62
C GLU A 112 4.43 6.39 14.61
N ALA A 113 3.18 6.15 14.99
CA ALA A 113 2.16 5.64 14.09
C ALA A 113 1.97 6.55 12.88
N THR A 114 2.06 7.89 13.04
CA THR A 114 1.93 8.86 11.94
C THR A 114 3.09 8.75 10.93
N ILE A 115 4.31 8.53 11.40
CA ILE A 115 5.45 8.29 10.50
C ILE A 115 5.31 6.92 9.82
N LEU A 116 5.11 5.88 10.64
CA LEU A 116 5.15 4.50 10.18
C LEU A 116 4.06 4.18 9.16
N PHE A 117 2.80 4.62 9.36
CA PHE A 117 1.74 4.29 8.41
C PHE A 117 1.99 4.86 7.01
N ALA A 118 2.71 5.97 6.91
CA ALA A 118 3.05 6.56 5.63
C ALA A 118 4.26 5.88 4.96
N ILE A 119 5.22 5.42 5.76
CA ILE A 119 6.46 4.79 5.30
C ILE A 119 6.30 3.29 5.05
N CYS A 120 5.54 2.59 5.90
CA CYS A 120 5.39 1.12 5.84
C CYS A 120 4.35 0.65 4.82
N ASN A 121 3.83 1.52 3.99
CA ASN A 121 2.78 1.19 3.02
C ASN A 121 3.35 1.00 1.61
N ASN A 122 4.35 0.14 1.48
CA ASN A 122 5.03 -0.15 0.21
C ASN A 122 4.41 -1.34 -0.52
N ILE A 123 4.79 -1.57 -1.77
CA ILE A 123 4.45 -2.80 -2.50
C ILE A 123 5.38 -3.92 -2.02
N SER A 124 4.88 -5.16 -1.96
CA SER A 124 5.66 -6.31 -1.48
C SER A 124 6.80 -6.67 -2.42
N PRO A 125 7.93 -7.23 -1.89
CA PRO A 125 9.04 -7.68 -2.72
C PRO A 125 8.64 -8.72 -3.75
N MET A 126 7.67 -9.60 -3.40
CA MET A 126 7.18 -10.64 -4.29
C MET A 126 6.47 -10.02 -5.51
N PHE A 127 5.61 -9.02 -5.31
CA PHE A 127 4.95 -8.32 -6.41
C PHE A 127 5.97 -7.58 -7.29
N ILE A 128 6.99 -6.96 -6.69
CA ILE A 128 8.07 -6.31 -7.44
C ILE A 128 8.81 -7.32 -8.30
N ALA A 129 9.19 -8.46 -7.73
CA ALA A 129 9.95 -9.49 -8.43
C ALA A 129 9.14 -10.15 -9.56
N SER A 130 7.92 -10.62 -9.26
CA SER A 130 7.10 -11.35 -10.22
C SER A 130 6.45 -10.41 -11.23
N TYR A 131 5.59 -9.49 -10.77
CA TYR A 131 4.76 -8.72 -11.68
C TYR A 131 5.53 -7.58 -12.36
N ILE A 132 6.35 -6.81 -11.62
CA ILE A 132 7.03 -5.66 -12.22
C ILE A 132 8.24 -6.12 -13.03
N VAL A 133 9.17 -6.84 -12.40
CA VAL A 133 10.47 -7.14 -13.01
C VAL A 133 10.38 -8.28 -14.01
N HIS A 134 9.75 -9.42 -13.61
CA HIS A 134 9.69 -10.61 -14.46
C HIS A 134 8.62 -10.47 -15.56
N ASP A 135 7.36 -10.22 -15.21
CA ASP A 135 6.25 -10.25 -16.17
C ASP A 135 6.18 -8.99 -17.04
N THR A 136 6.38 -7.80 -16.46
CA THR A 136 6.20 -6.52 -17.16
C THR A 136 7.48 -6.05 -17.84
N LEU A 137 8.57 -5.87 -17.07
CA LEU A 137 9.84 -5.38 -17.63
C LEU A 137 10.62 -6.46 -18.38
N ARG A 138 10.41 -7.73 -18.04
CA ARG A 138 11.12 -8.89 -18.62
C ARG A 138 12.64 -8.77 -18.52
N GLN A 139 13.14 -8.18 -17.45
CA GLN A 139 14.55 -7.91 -17.19
C GLN A 139 14.92 -8.28 -15.76
N ASP A 140 15.08 -9.57 -15.47
CA ASP A 140 15.34 -10.08 -14.12
C ASP A 140 16.60 -9.47 -13.46
N GLY A 141 17.56 -9.02 -14.26
CA GLY A 141 18.77 -8.32 -13.80
C GLY A 141 18.50 -6.99 -13.08
N LEU A 142 17.31 -6.38 -13.29
CA LEU A 142 16.93 -5.13 -12.64
C LEU A 142 16.36 -5.32 -11.22
N LEU A 143 16.17 -6.55 -10.73
CA LEU A 143 15.47 -6.81 -9.46
C LEU A 143 16.12 -6.09 -8.28
N LEU A 144 17.41 -6.23 -8.06
CA LEU A 144 18.10 -5.59 -6.93
C LEU A 144 18.06 -4.07 -7.02
N GLN A 145 18.24 -3.54 -8.23
CA GLN A 145 18.15 -2.10 -8.49
C GLN A 145 16.74 -1.58 -8.20
N THR A 146 15.71 -2.26 -8.67
CA THR A 146 14.29 -1.92 -8.44
C THR A 146 13.94 -1.93 -6.96
N LEU A 147 14.34 -2.99 -6.24
CA LEU A 147 14.17 -3.07 -4.79
C LEU A 147 14.91 -1.92 -4.07
N GLY A 148 16.14 -1.61 -4.48
CA GLY A 148 16.89 -0.49 -3.93
C GLY A 148 16.19 0.85 -4.12
N ILE A 149 15.71 1.16 -5.32
CA ILE A 149 15.00 2.42 -5.63
C ILE A 149 13.69 2.54 -4.86
N LEU A 150 12.95 1.45 -4.69
CA LEU A 150 11.64 1.48 -4.02
C LEU A 150 11.74 1.43 -2.49
N TYR A 151 12.80 0.85 -1.91
CA TYR A 151 12.88 0.64 -0.46
C TYR A 151 13.88 1.54 0.27
N LEU A 152 14.99 1.94 -0.35
CA LEU A 152 15.96 2.81 0.31
C LEU A 152 15.41 4.21 0.61
N PRO A 153 14.72 4.91 -0.34
CA PRO A 153 14.18 6.23 -0.06
C PRO A 153 13.19 6.27 1.11
N PRO A 154 12.19 5.38 1.24
CA PRO A 154 11.32 5.35 2.41
C PRO A 154 12.07 5.05 3.71
N LEU A 155 13.11 4.21 3.72
CA LEU A 155 13.93 3.95 4.91
C LEU A 155 14.74 5.18 5.32
N ILE A 156 15.36 5.86 4.35
CA ILE A 156 16.10 7.12 4.59
C ILE A 156 15.15 8.20 5.13
N LEU A 157 13.99 8.36 4.49
CA LEU A 157 12.98 9.31 4.93
C LEU A 157 12.48 8.99 6.34
N CYS A 158 12.27 7.72 6.65
CA CYS A 158 11.89 7.25 7.98
C CYS A 158 12.92 7.70 9.02
N ARG A 159 14.21 7.45 8.77
CA ARG A 159 15.31 7.89 9.67
C ARG A 159 15.31 9.40 9.90
N ILE A 160 15.13 10.17 8.83
CA ILE A 160 15.08 11.63 8.89
C ILE A 160 13.89 12.10 9.74
N LEU A 161 12.68 11.55 9.47
CA LEU A 161 11.48 11.91 10.20
C LEU A 161 11.58 11.56 11.69
N TYR A 162 12.14 10.41 12.03
CA TYR A 162 12.39 10.03 13.43
C TYR A 162 13.37 11.00 14.11
N ALA A 163 14.43 11.42 13.44
CA ALA A 163 15.38 12.37 13.99
C ALA A 163 14.76 13.73 14.31
N PHE A 164 13.79 14.20 13.49
CA PHE A 164 13.15 15.50 13.69
C PHE A 164 11.93 15.47 14.58
N GLN A 165 11.12 14.40 14.56
CA GLN A 165 9.82 14.37 15.23
C GLN A 165 9.83 13.57 16.54
N CYS A 166 10.82 12.70 16.74
CA CYS A 166 10.80 11.71 17.81
C CYS A 166 11.96 11.84 18.80
N ASN A 167 12.53 13.02 18.98
CA ASN A 167 13.70 13.25 19.86
C ASN A 167 13.50 12.85 21.34
N ASN A 168 12.28 12.51 21.79
CA ASN A 168 11.96 12.20 23.17
C ASN A 168 11.09 10.94 23.35
N LEU A 169 11.15 9.98 22.43
CA LEU A 169 10.38 8.72 22.56
C LEU A 169 10.92 7.79 23.65
N ARG A 170 10.89 8.26 24.90
CA ARG A 170 10.95 7.37 26.07
C ARG A 170 9.51 6.93 26.44
N GLN A 171 8.86 6.16 25.57
CA GLN A 171 7.69 5.42 26.03
C GLN A 171 8.15 4.30 26.97
N LYS A 172 7.45 4.17 28.12
CA LYS A 172 7.53 2.94 28.91
C LYS A 172 6.96 1.82 28.06
N GLU A 173 7.83 1.08 27.40
CA GLU A 173 7.46 -0.14 26.68
C GLU A 173 6.95 -1.15 27.71
N THR A 174 5.65 -1.31 27.79
CA THR A 174 5.06 -2.39 28.58
C THR A 174 4.97 -3.61 27.67
N ALA A 175 5.72 -4.64 28.02
CA ALA A 175 5.61 -5.91 27.33
C ALA A 175 4.17 -6.43 27.44
N PRO A 176 3.47 -6.69 26.32
CA PRO A 176 2.12 -7.25 26.36
C PRO A 176 2.18 -8.65 27.00
N ARG A 177 1.13 -9.00 27.73
CA ARG A 177 1.02 -10.38 28.27
C ARG A 177 0.77 -11.32 27.10
N LEU A 178 1.61 -12.35 27.00
CA LEU A 178 1.39 -13.44 26.05
C LEU A 178 0.06 -14.14 26.34
N LYS A 179 -0.83 -14.15 25.37
CA LYS A 179 -2.11 -14.86 25.42
C LYS A 179 -2.33 -15.51 24.07
N LEU A 180 -2.37 -16.83 24.04
CA LEU A 180 -2.76 -17.55 22.83
C LEU A 180 -3.88 -18.52 23.22
N ASN A 181 -5.05 -18.30 22.62
CA ASN A 181 -6.22 -19.15 22.78
C ASN A 181 -6.99 -19.22 21.43
N PHE A 182 -7.91 -20.16 21.33
CA PHE A 182 -8.71 -20.33 20.11
C PHE A 182 -9.49 -19.07 19.71
N SER A 183 -9.98 -18.29 20.69
CA SER A 183 -10.70 -17.05 20.41
C SER A 183 -9.83 -16.01 19.69
N ILE A 184 -8.52 -15.93 19.99
CA ILE A 184 -7.58 -15.04 19.28
C ILE A 184 -7.35 -15.54 17.85
N ILE A 185 -7.29 -16.85 17.64
CA ILE A 185 -7.13 -17.44 16.32
C ILE A 185 -8.37 -17.15 15.46
N ASP A 186 -9.57 -17.43 16.00
CA ASP A 186 -10.84 -17.18 15.31
C ASP A 186 -11.00 -15.69 14.97
N ALA A 187 -10.72 -14.80 15.92
CA ALA A 187 -10.74 -13.36 15.70
C ALA A 187 -9.72 -12.94 14.63
N GLY A 188 -8.52 -13.53 14.65
CA GLY A 188 -7.50 -13.27 13.65
C GLY A 188 -7.93 -13.66 12.23
N ILE A 189 -8.59 -14.81 12.09
CA ILE A 189 -9.15 -15.28 10.83
C ILE A 189 -10.24 -14.32 10.33
N MET A 190 -11.22 -14.01 11.19
CA MET A 190 -12.33 -13.12 10.83
C MET A 190 -11.85 -11.72 10.44
N ASN A 191 -10.94 -11.13 11.22
CA ASN A 191 -10.34 -9.84 10.92
C ASN A 191 -9.54 -9.86 9.59
N GLY A 192 -8.83 -10.96 9.30
CA GLY A 192 -8.14 -11.16 8.05
C GLY A 192 -9.10 -11.12 6.85
N PHE A 193 -10.19 -11.87 6.92
CA PHE A 193 -11.23 -11.85 5.88
C PHE A 193 -11.89 -10.48 5.73
N GLU A 194 -12.23 -9.81 6.83
CA GLU A 194 -12.83 -8.47 6.78
C GLU A 194 -11.93 -7.47 6.04
N ILE A 195 -10.64 -7.47 6.33
CA ILE A 195 -9.66 -6.61 5.66
C ILE A 195 -9.65 -6.91 4.15
N LEU A 196 -9.54 -8.19 3.78
CA LEU A 196 -9.42 -8.58 2.37
C LEU A 196 -10.72 -8.37 1.60
N CYS A 197 -11.89 -8.57 2.21
CA CYS A 197 -13.18 -8.25 1.59
C CYS A 197 -13.32 -6.75 1.29
N LYS A 198 -12.92 -5.88 2.23
CA LYS A 198 -12.88 -4.42 1.97
C LYS A 198 -11.96 -4.10 0.81
N LEU A 199 -10.80 -4.74 0.75
CA LEU A 199 -9.83 -4.58 -0.34
C LEU A 199 -10.46 -4.96 -1.69
N GLY A 200 -11.10 -6.13 -1.76
CA GLY A 200 -11.81 -6.61 -2.96
C GLY A 200 -12.88 -5.63 -3.43
N GLY A 201 -13.64 -5.04 -2.50
CA GLY A 201 -14.62 -4.00 -2.80
C GLY A 201 -14.00 -2.75 -3.45
N TYR A 202 -12.86 -2.26 -2.94
CA TYR A 202 -12.14 -1.14 -3.56
C TYR A 202 -11.63 -1.49 -4.95
N ILE A 203 -11.02 -2.65 -5.12
CA ILE A 203 -10.49 -3.08 -6.42
C ILE A 203 -11.62 -3.16 -7.45
N MET A 204 -12.74 -3.78 -7.08
CA MET A 204 -13.92 -3.86 -7.94
C MET A 204 -14.42 -2.46 -8.36
N LEU A 205 -14.60 -1.54 -7.40
CA LEU A 205 -15.07 -0.18 -7.68
C LEU A 205 -14.11 0.60 -8.58
N PHE A 206 -12.81 0.50 -8.34
CA PHE A 206 -11.80 1.16 -9.18
C PHE A 206 -11.68 0.52 -10.55
N SER A 207 -11.91 -0.79 -10.70
CA SER A 207 -11.98 -1.46 -12.00
C SER A 207 -13.18 -0.97 -12.81
N ILE A 208 -14.35 -0.80 -12.17
CA ILE A 208 -15.52 -0.22 -12.83
C ILE A 208 -15.22 1.22 -13.29
N LEU A 209 -14.64 2.04 -12.41
CA LEU A 209 -14.29 3.42 -12.74
C LEU A 209 -13.30 3.50 -13.92
N LEU A 210 -12.30 2.62 -13.92
CA LEU A 210 -11.31 2.51 -15.01
C LEU A 210 -11.98 2.25 -16.34
N GLU A 211 -12.83 1.23 -16.44
CA GLU A 211 -13.53 0.86 -17.67
C GLU A 211 -14.50 1.94 -18.14
N GLN A 212 -15.17 2.64 -17.21
CA GLN A 212 -16.01 3.80 -17.56
C GLN A 212 -15.17 4.94 -18.16
N ILE A 213 -14.01 5.25 -17.60
CA ILE A 213 -13.11 6.27 -18.17
C ILE A 213 -12.65 5.86 -19.56
N ILE A 214 -12.24 4.61 -19.75
CA ILE A 214 -11.83 4.07 -21.06
C ILE A 214 -12.95 4.22 -22.09
N PHE A 215 -14.18 3.94 -21.69
CA PHE A 215 -15.34 4.03 -22.57
C PHE A 215 -15.71 5.47 -22.96
N TYR A 216 -15.74 6.40 -21.99
CA TYR A 216 -16.19 7.78 -22.24
C TYR A 216 -15.09 8.73 -22.72
N VAL A 217 -13.83 8.38 -22.53
CA VAL A 217 -12.68 9.19 -22.94
C VAL A 217 -11.88 8.45 -24.02
N PRO A 218 -12.34 8.48 -25.29
CA PRO A 218 -11.69 7.73 -26.37
C PRO A 218 -10.32 8.30 -26.77
N GLN A 219 -10.03 9.55 -26.37
CA GLN A 219 -8.76 10.20 -26.66
C GLN A 219 -7.67 9.66 -25.74
N LYS A 220 -6.76 8.85 -26.28
CA LYS A 220 -5.69 8.17 -25.54
C LYS A 220 -4.84 9.14 -24.71
N LEU A 221 -4.52 10.30 -25.25
CA LEU A 221 -3.73 11.33 -24.55
C LEU A 221 -4.38 11.84 -23.27
N LEU A 222 -5.71 11.90 -23.20
CA LEU A 222 -6.45 12.30 -22.01
C LEU A 222 -6.76 11.10 -21.10
N GLN A 223 -6.87 9.90 -21.66
CA GLN A 223 -7.16 8.66 -20.96
C GLN A 223 -6.00 8.24 -20.05
N LEU A 224 -4.75 8.28 -20.56
CA LEU A 224 -3.57 7.83 -19.80
C LEU A 224 -3.40 8.53 -18.46
N PRO A 225 -3.37 9.89 -18.36
CA PRO A 225 -3.19 10.56 -17.07
C PRO A 225 -4.36 10.35 -16.11
N LEU A 226 -5.52 9.95 -16.58
CA LEU A 226 -6.68 9.63 -15.75
C LEU A 226 -6.64 8.18 -15.26
N CYS A 227 -6.27 7.23 -16.11
CA CYS A 227 -6.32 5.80 -15.83
C CYS A 227 -5.09 5.28 -15.06
N ILE A 228 -3.89 5.72 -15.46
CA ILE A 228 -2.63 5.25 -14.85
C ILE A 228 -2.62 5.42 -13.33
N PRO A 229 -2.96 6.59 -12.74
CA PRO A 229 -2.89 6.76 -11.29
C PRO A 229 -4.05 6.11 -10.52
N LEU A 230 -5.07 5.58 -11.19
CA LEU A 230 -6.22 4.99 -10.50
C LEU A 230 -5.87 3.74 -9.72
N GLU A 231 -5.23 2.77 -10.41
CA GLU A 231 -4.92 1.47 -9.82
C GLU A 231 -3.56 1.02 -10.34
N VAL A 232 -2.70 0.60 -9.44
CA VAL A 232 -1.27 0.37 -9.71
C VAL A 232 -1.02 -0.72 -10.76
N THR A 233 -1.74 -1.83 -10.70
CA THR A 233 -1.54 -2.97 -11.60
C THR A 233 -1.93 -2.62 -13.04
N ASN A 234 -3.12 -2.04 -13.21
CA ASN A 234 -3.59 -1.59 -14.52
C ASN A 234 -2.74 -0.43 -15.06
N GLY A 235 -2.33 0.49 -14.19
CA GLY A 235 -1.47 1.60 -14.59
C GLY A 235 -0.09 1.14 -15.08
N ILE A 236 0.54 0.18 -14.40
CA ILE A 236 1.80 -0.43 -14.84
C ILE A 236 1.63 -1.09 -16.22
N ARG A 237 0.56 -1.85 -16.42
CA ARG A 237 0.26 -2.47 -17.70
C ARG A 237 0.07 -1.43 -18.80
N GLN A 238 -0.71 -0.37 -18.56
CA GLN A 238 -0.92 0.69 -19.54
C GLN A 238 0.39 1.41 -19.92
N ILE A 239 1.28 1.68 -18.95
CA ILE A 239 2.60 2.27 -19.25
C ILE A 239 3.39 1.33 -20.17
N SER A 240 3.44 0.03 -19.87
CA SER A 240 4.22 -0.94 -20.65
C SER A 240 3.66 -1.19 -22.06
N GLU A 241 2.37 -0.92 -22.31
CA GLU A 241 1.72 -1.02 -23.62
C GLU A 241 1.95 0.23 -24.49
N GLU A 242 2.42 1.34 -23.88
CA GLU A 242 2.76 2.54 -24.63
C GLU A 242 4.19 2.45 -25.21
N ALA A 243 4.41 3.07 -26.36
CA ALA A 243 5.72 3.07 -26.99
C ALA A 243 6.65 4.17 -26.44
N PHE A 244 6.80 4.26 -25.12
CA PHE A 244 7.80 5.13 -24.52
C PHE A 244 9.21 4.52 -24.64
N SER A 245 10.23 5.30 -24.29
CA SER A 245 11.57 4.72 -24.17
C SER A 245 11.64 3.78 -22.97
N PRO A 246 12.43 2.67 -23.03
CA PRO A 246 12.54 1.72 -21.90
C PRO A 246 12.95 2.40 -20.58
N GLN A 247 13.76 3.44 -20.64
CA GLN A 247 14.17 4.27 -19.51
C GLN A 247 12.98 5.01 -18.89
N LEU A 248 12.11 5.58 -19.74
CA LEU A 248 10.92 6.32 -19.28
C LEU A 248 9.87 5.35 -18.72
N ASP A 249 9.64 4.20 -19.36
CA ASP A 249 8.76 3.15 -18.86
C ASP A 249 9.17 2.71 -17.47
N TYR A 250 10.43 2.40 -17.29
CA TYR A 250 10.97 2.01 -15.99
C TYR A 250 10.73 3.08 -14.93
N ALA A 251 11.07 4.34 -15.24
CA ALA A 251 10.89 5.45 -14.29
C ALA A 251 9.41 5.69 -13.92
N LEU A 252 8.50 5.62 -14.89
CA LEU A 252 7.06 5.79 -14.67
C LEU A 252 6.48 4.63 -13.86
N ILE A 253 6.87 3.39 -14.15
CA ILE A 253 6.46 2.20 -13.41
C ILE A 253 6.90 2.30 -11.96
N LEU A 254 8.16 2.67 -11.68
CA LEU A 254 8.65 2.82 -10.32
C LEU A 254 7.97 3.98 -9.58
N SER A 255 7.73 5.10 -10.26
CA SER A 255 6.99 6.23 -9.69
C SER A 255 5.58 5.84 -9.27
N LEU A 256 4.83 5.18 -10.16
CA LEU A 256 3.48 4.70 -9.88
C LEU A 256 3.47 3.67 -8.75
N THR A 257 4.43 2.75 -8.75
CA THR A 257 4.64 1.75 -7.69
C THR A 257 4.88 2.40 -6.34
N ALA A 258 5.75 3.41 -6.29
CA ALA A 258 6.03 4.16 -5.06
C ALA A 258 4.82 4.99 -4.60
N PHE A 259 4.01 5.53 -5.50
CA PHE A 259 2.75 6.22 -5.19
C PHE A 259 1.69 5.27 -4.61
N GLY A 260 1.52 4.09 -5.22
CA GLY A 260 0.55 3.07 -4.82
C GLY A 260 -0.86 3.24 -5.40
N GLY A 261 -1.07 4.21 -6.28
CA GLY A 261 -2.35 4.49 -6.94
C GLY A 261 -3.43 5.08 -6.02
N LEU A 262 -4.49 5.64 -6.63
CA LEU A 262 -5.64 6.19 -5.88
C LEU A 262 -6.45 5.09 -5.19
N CYS A 263 -6.52 3.90 -5.78
CA CYS A 263 -7.11 2.71 -5.15
C CYS A 263 -6.38 2.38 -3.84
N GLY A 264 -5.04 2.32 -3.86
CA GLY A 264 -4.21 2.10 -2.67
C GLY A 264 -4.37 3.20 -1.61
N PHE A 265 -4.54 4.46 -2.04
CA PHE A 265 -4.85 5.56 -1.14
C PHE A 265 -6.21 5.38 -0.45
N ALA A 266 -7.26 5.02 -1.19
CA ALA A 266 -8.60 4.77 -0.65
C ALA A 266 -8.61 3.56 0.31
N GLN A 267 -7.90 2.49 -0.03
CA GLN A 267 -7.70 1.32 0.83
C GLN A 267 -7.02 1.71 2.15
N THR A 268 -5.91 2.46 2.06
CA THR A 268 -5.18 2.94 3.25
C THR A 268 -6.08 3.81 4.13
N TYR A 269 -6.84 4.74 3.54
CA TYR A 269 -7.79 5.57 4.26
C TYR A 269 -8.79 4.72 5.06
N SER A 270 -9.35 3.66 4.45
CA SER A 270 -10.31 2.80 5.13
C SER A 270 -9.71 2.05 6.33
N MET A 271 -8.41 1.76 6.30
CA MET A 271 -7.71 1.05 7.38
C MET A 271 -7.35 1.94 8.56
N VAL A 272 -7.16 3.26 8.34
CA VAL A 272 -6.68 4.20 9.36
C VAL A 272 -7.71 5.25 9.79
N ALA A 273 -8.90 5.24 9.20
CA ALA A 273 -9.93 6.27 9.42
C ALA A 273 -10.34 6.43 10.90
N CYS A 274 -10.42 5.33 11.64
CA CYS A 274 -10.79 5.34 13.07
C CYS A 274 -9.74 5.99 13.96
N GLN A 275 -8.46 5.88 13.61
CA GLN A 275 -7.33 6.39 14.40
C GLN A 275 -7.00 7.86 14.12
N LYS A 276 -7.72 8.51 13.20
CA LYS A 276 -7.55 9.93 12.83
C LYS A 276 -6.11 10.28 12.43
N LEU A 277 -5.42 9.35 11.73
CA LEU A 277 -4.11 9.62 11.15
C LEU A 277 -4.25 10.54 9.93
N SER A 278 -3.25 11.40 9.71
CA SER A 278 -3.33 12.46 8.69
C SER A 278 -3.11 11.92 7.28
N MET A 279 -4.18 11.74 6.50
CA MET A 279 -4.10 11.34 5.09
C MET A 279 -3.42 12.40 4.21
N LYS A 280 -3.42 13.68 4.61
CA LYS A 280 -2.65 14.71 3.90
C LYS A 280 -1.15 14.46 4.04
N TYR A 281 -0.70 14.12 5.25
CA TYR A 281 0.69 13.75 5.50
C TYR A 281 1.08 12.51 4.71
N TYR A 282 0.24 11.46 4.74
CA TYR A 282 0.43 10.26 3.91
C TYR A 282 0.59 10.59 2.43
N LEU A 283 -0.31 11.40 1.87
CA LEU A 283 -0.27 11.77 0.45
C LEU A 283 1.02 12.53 0.09
N LEU A 284 1.44 13.47 0.93
CA LEU A 284 2.70 14.22 0.72
C LEU A 284 3.91 13.28 0.71
N VAL A 285 3.99 12.35 1.67
CA VAL A 285 5.06 11.35 1.73
C VAL A 285 5.03 10.48 0.46
N ARG A 286 3.87 9.98 0.04
CA ARG A 286 3.76 9.12 -1.15
C ARG A 286 4.13 9.84 -2.44
N ILE A 287 3.71 11.10 -2.62
CA ILE A 287 4.10 11.93 -3.77
C ILE A 287 5.61 12.18 -3.77
N SER A 288 6.20 12.48 -2.61
CA SER A 288 7.65 12.69 -2.51
C SER A 288 8.45 11.43 -2.87
N LEU A 289 7.99 10.26 -2.39
CA LEU A 289 8.61 8.96 -2.71
C LEU A 289 8.44 8.60 -4.19
N ALA A 290 7.27 8.89 -4.79
CA ALA A 290 7.01 8.68 -6.22
C ALA A 290 7.93 9.53 -7.09
N PHE A 291 8.10 10.79 -6.73
CA PHE A 291 9.02 11.70 -7.44
C PHE A 291 10.48 11.24 -7.31
N CYS A 292 10.89 10.82 -6.11
CA CYS A 292 12.22 10.26 -5.88
C CYS A 292 12.44 8.98 -6.69
N ALA A 293 11.47 8.07 -6.72
CA ALA A 293 11.54 6.83 -7.48
C ALA A 293 11.59 7.09 -8.99
N PHE A 294 10.85 8.10 -9.48
CA PHE A 294 10.94 8.54 -10.88
C PHE A 294 12.36 9.00 -11.25
N LEU A 295 12.91 9.94 -10.46
CA LEU A 295 14.24 10.47 -10.73
C LEU A 295 15.32 9.39 -10.68
N LEU A 296 15.33 8.57 -9.63
CA LEU A 296 16.29 7.48 -9.49
C LEU A 296 16.13 6.44 -10.60
N GLY A 297 14.89 6.05 -10.94
CA GLY A 297 14.59 5.11 -12.01
C GLY A 297 15.07 5.63 -13.36
N TYR A 298 14.87 6.91 -13.64
CA TYR A 298 15.31 7.53 -14.88
C TYR A 298 16.83 7.65 -14.97
N MET A 299 17.51 8.02 -13.85
CA MET A 299 18.97 8.25 -13.84
C MET A 299 19.80 6.96 -13.82
N ILE A 300 19.29 5.90 -13.18
CA ILE A 300 20.06 4.67 -12.90
C ILE A 300 19.75 3.58 -13.94
N TYR A 301 18.71 3.75 -14.77
CA TYR A 301 18.40 2.76 -15.81
C TYR A 301 19.65 2.52 -16.69
N PRO A 302 20.08 1.25 -16.88
CA PRO A 302 21.25 0.97 -17.70
C PRO A 302 21.00 1.44 -19.13
N ALA A 303 21.82 2.38 -19.59
CA ALA A 303 21.88 2.71 -21.01
C ALA A 303 22.39 1.46 -21.73
N GLY A 304 21.52 0.80 -22.50
CA GLY A 304 21.81 -0.41 -23.26
C GLY A 304 22.83 -0.18 -24.38
#